data_0dcfe96004501f70028b9e7c6456e772
#
_entry.id   0dcfe96004501f70028b9e7c6456e772
#
_cell.length_a   1.000
_cell.length_b   1.000
_cell.length_c   1.000
_cell.angle_alpha   90.00
_cell.angle_beta   90.00
_cell.angle_gamma   90.00
#
_symmetry.space_group_name_H-M   'P 1'
#
loop_
_entity.id
_entity.type
_entity.pdbx_description
1 polymer ?
#
loop_
_entity_poly.entity_id
_entity_poly.type
_entity_poly.pdbx_seq_one_letter_code
_entity_poly.pdbx_strand_id
1 'polypeptide(L)'
;MMPSPNKKNVKKTDSRANNNTKNTYTVNLKTDKLKSSNRHSRTKRLTVSAMFATLALIFTYVEVLLPINLGIPGVKPGLANLVIILALYNMDFKYSMTINLVRIFLSGLLFSGVFAMLYSLSGGVLSLTVMWLLKKSDRFSMVGVSMAAAVTHNLGQLLVAAAVVSNLRLFIYY
;
A
#
# COMPACT_ATOMS: atom_id res chain seq x y z
N MET A 1 -6.98 -35.47 -69.04
CA MET A 1 -6.32 -34.16 -69.13
C MET A 1 -6.76 -33.35 -67.93
N MET A 2 -5.94 -33.21 -66.86
CA MET A 2 -6.29 -32.44 -65.68
C MET A 2 -6.01 -30.94 -65.92
N PRO A 3 -6.92 -30.05 -65.55
CA PRO A 3 -6.69 -28.60 -65.73
C PRO A 3 -5.58 -28.11 -64.82
N SER A 4 -4.64 -27.34 -65.35
CA SER A 4 -3.53 -26.78 -64.61
C SER A 4 -4.02 -25.75 -63.54
N PRO A 5 -3.47 -25.71 -62.34
CA PRO A 5 -3.91 -24.77 -61.30
C PRO A 5 -3.63 -23.31 -61.73
N ASN A 6 -4.61 -22.47 -61.59
CA ASN A 6 -4.57 -21.06 -61.98
C ASN A 6 -3.56 -20.30 -61.12
N LYS A 7 -2.40 -19.91 -61.67
CA LYS A 7 -1.28 -19.19 -61.02
C LYS A 7 -1.70 -17.90 -60.33
N LYS A 8 -2.82 -17.28 -60.67
CA LYS A 8 -3.33 -16.05 -59.99
C LYS A 8 -3.93 -16.35 -58.61
N ASN A 9 -4.55 -17.53 -58.42
CA ASN A 9 -5.11 -17.90 -57.11
C ASN A 9 -4.04 -18.32 -56.11
N VAL A 10 -2.97 -18.95 -56.55
CA VAL A 10 -1.84 -19.34 -55.69
C VAL A 10 -1.12 -18.11 -55.13
N LYS A 11 -0.82 -17.08 -55.96
CA LYS A 11 -0.20 -15.82 -55.49
C LYS A 11 -1.08 -15.04 -54.51
N LYS A 12 -2.40 -15.10 -54.64
CA LYS A 12 -3.32 -14.37 -53.74
C LYS A 12 -3.44 -15.06 -52.38
N THR A 13 -3.31 -16.38 -52.34
CA THR A 13 -3.32 -17.19 -51.11
C THR A 13 -2.01 -16.98 -50.30
N ASP A 14 -0.87 -17.00 -50.96
CA ASP A 14 0.45 -16.75 -50.36
C ASP A 14 0.57 -15.32 -49.79
N SER A 15 0.06 -14.32 -50.50
CA SER A 15 0.06 -12.94 -50.00
C SER A 15 -0.84 -12.75 -48.78
N ARG A 16 -1.99 -13.42 -48.71
CA ARG A 16 -2.85 -13.41 -47.51
C ARG A 16 -2.25 -14.15 -46.33
N ALA A 17 -1.62 -15.29 -46.54
CA ALA A 17 -0.92 -16.06 -45.49
C ALA A 17 0.22 -15.24 -44.92
N ASN A 18 1.04 -14.61 -45.76
CA ASN A 18 2.18 -13.77 -45.30
C ASN A 18 1.69 -12.53 -44.53
N ASN A 19 0.61 -11.89 -44.93
CA ASN A 19 0.03 -10.75 -44.19
C ASN A 19 -0.55 -11.17 -42.84
N ASN A 20 -1.23 -12.33 -42.75
CA ASN A 20 -1.72 -12.85 -41.49
C ASN A 20 -0.58 -13.18 -40.52
N THR A 21 0.49 -13.81 -41.00
CA THR A 21 1.67 -14.12 -40.20
C THR A 21 2.33 -12.85 -39.69
N LYS A 22 2.56 -11.84 -40.55
CA LYS A 22 3.09 -10.54 -40.14
C LYS A 22 2.23 -9.84 -39.05
N ASN A 23 0.90 -9.85 -39.25
CA ASN A 23 -0.02 -9.25 -38.28
C ASN A 23 0.03 -9.99 -36.94
N THR A 24 0.12 -11.33 -36.94
CA THR A 24 0.23 -12.12 -35.71
C THR A 24 1.54 -11.83 -34.99
N TYR A 25 2.68 -11.74 -35.69
CA TYR A 25 3.96 -11.38 -35.09
C TYR A 25 3.95 -9.97 -34.49
N THR A 26 3.38 -8.98 -35.20
CA THR A 26 3.30 -7.60 -34.69
C THR A 26 2.40 -7.47 -33.48
N VAL A 27 1.27 -8.20 -33.44
CA VAL A 27 0.37 -8.26 -32.28
C VAL A 27 1.07 -8.90 -31.09
N ASN A 28 1.75 -10.02 -31.30
CA ASN A 28 2.48 -10.71 -30.21
C ASN A 28 3.61 -9.83 -29.64
N LEU A 29 4.41 -9.17 -30.48
CA LEU A 29 5.46 -8.24 -30.05
C LEU A 29 4.89 -7.06 -29.25
N LYS A 30 3.72 -6.55 -29.65
CA LYS A 30 3.06 -5.45 -28.94
C LYS A 30 2.51 -5.89 -27.58
N THR A 31 1.92 -7.09 -27.50
CA THR A 31 1.46 -7.67 -26.23
C THR A 31 2.61 -7.98 -25.29
N ASP A 32 3.73 -8.49 -25.78
CA ASP A 32 4.92 -8.77 -24.96
C ASP A 32 5.56 -7.50 -24.43
N LYS A 33 5.65 -6.44 -25.24
CA LYS A 33 6.12 -5.12 -24.77
C LYS A 33 5.21 -4.52 -23.72
N LEU A 34 3.89 -4.61 -23.89
CA LEU A 34 2.92 -4.13 -22.90
C LEU A 34 3.01 -4.93 -21.60
N LYS A 35 3.18 -6.25 -21.68
CA LYS A 35 3.33 -7.14 -20.53
C LYS A 35 4.63 -6.88 -19.78
N SER A 36 5.73 -6.63 -20.50
CA SER A 36 7.03 -6.27 -19.94
C SER A 36 6.98 -4.90 -19.25
N SER A 37 6.39 -3.89 -19.88
CA SER A 37 6.22 -2.55 -19.30
C SER A 37 5.38 -2.57 -18.02
N ASN A 38 4.27 -3.32 -18.01
CA ASN A 38 3.44 -3.51 -16.83
C ASN A 38 4.17 -4.24 -15.69
N ARG A 39 4.99 -5.22 -16.02
CA ARG A 39 5.81 -5.94 -15.04
C ARG A 39 6.84 -5.01 -14.41
N HIS A 40 7.54 -4.22 -15.19
CA HIS A 40 8.54 -3.27 -14.69
C HIS A 40 7.94 -2.21 -13.76
N SER A 41 6.77 -1.65 -14.11
CA SER A 41 6.10 -0.68 -13.25
C SER A 41 5.59 -1.30 -11.94
N ARG A 42 5.11 -2.54 -11.95
CA ARG A 42 4.70 -3.27 -10.73
C ARG A 42 5.89 -3.57 -9.83
N THR A 43 7.00 -4.04 -10.39
CA THR A 43 8.23 -4.32 -9.63
C THR A 43 8.75 -3.05 -8.97
N LYS A 44 8.81 -1.92 -9.69
CA LYS A 44 9.22 -0.63 -9.13
C LYS A 44 8.34 -0.22 -7.95
N ARG A 45 7.01 -0.31 -8.08
CA ARG A 45 6.08 0.01 -6.98
C ARG A 45 6.27 -0.92 -5.78
N LEU A 46 6.49 -2.21 -6.01
CA LEU A 46 6.75 -3.18 -4.95
C LEU A 46 8.05 -2.87 -4.20
N THR A 47 9.13 -2.55 -4.92
CA THR A 47 10.41 -2.18 -4.31
C THR A 47 10.27 -0.92 -3.45
N VAL A 48 9.62 0.13 -3.97
CA VAL A 48 9.37 1.35 -3.22
C VAL A 48 8.50 1.08 -1.98
N SER A 49 7.47 0.24 -2.10
CA SER A 49 6.65 -0.15 -0.95
C SER A 49 7.45 -0.89 0.12
N ALA A 50 8.36 -1.77 -0.27
CA ALA A 50 9.24 -2.48 0.66
C ALA A 50 10.19 -1.51 1.39
N MET A 51 10.75 -0.51 0.69
CA MET A 51 11.56 0.53 1.31
C MET A 51 10.77 1.34 2.35
N PHE A 52 9.55 1.77 2.03
CA PHE A 52 8.69 2.47 3.00
C PHE A 52 8.30 1.59 4.17
N ALA A 53 8.01 0.30 3.95
CA ALA A 53 7.69 -0.65 5.02
C ALA A 53 8.87 -0.83 5.98
N THR A 54 10.08 -0.98 5.45
CA THR A 54 11.30 -1.11 6.24
C THR A 54 11.57 0.17 7.05
N LEU A 55 11.44 1.34 6.42
CA LEU A 55 11.63 2.62 7.10
C LEU A 55 10.60 2.81 8.23
N ALA A 56 9.33 2.49 7.96
CA ALA A 56 8.27 2.55 8.97
C ALA A 56 8.52 1.59 10.14
N LEU A 57 9.09 0.40 9.87
CA LEU A 57 9.45 -0.56 10.89
C LEU A 57 10.61 -0.05 11.76
N ILE A 58 11.63 0.55 11.16
CA ILE A 58 12.76 1.17 11.87
C ILE A 58 12.24 2.27 12.80
N PHE A 59 11.38 3.16 12.32
CA PHE A 59 10.78 4.21 13.17
C PHE A 59 9.91 3.62 14.29
N THR A 60 9.18 2.55 14.03
CA THR A 60 8.43 1.85 15.08
C THR A 60 9.37 1.27 16.15
N TYR A 61 10.50 0.70 15.73
CA TYR A 61 11.52 0.19 16.65
C TYR A 61 12.16 1.30 17.50
N VAL A 62 12.49 2.43 16.87
CA VAL A 62 13.00 3.62 17.60
C VAL A 62 11.97 4.12 18.62
N GLU A 63 10.68 4.14 18.29
CA GLU A 63 9.61 4.51 19.23
C GLU A 63 9.52 3.55 20.44
N VAL A 64 9.82 2.27 20.24
CA VAL A 64 9.85 1.28 21.33
C VAL A 64 11.08 1.45 22.22
N LEU A 65 12.23 1.80 21.62
CA LEU A 65 13.49 2.02 22.35
C LEU A 65 13.51 3.33 23.15
N LEU A 66 12.81 4.36 22.64
CA LEU A 66 12.74 5.65 23.32
C LEU A 66 11.58 5.62 24.32
N PRO A 67 11.83 5.54 25.63
CA PRO A 67 10.78 5.68 26.64
C PRO A 67 10.40 7.16 26.76
N ILE A 68 9.81 7.73 25.69
CA ILE A 68 9.32 9.10 25.72
C ILE A 68 8.02 9.07 26.54
N ASN A 69 8.18 9.21 27.86
CA ASN A 69 7.06 9.42 28.77
C ASN A 69 6.55 10.86 28.58
N LEU A 70 5.63 11.03 27.66
CA LEU A 70 4.88 12.30 27.48
C LEU A 70 3.91 12.58 28.63
N GLY A 71 4.12 11.92 29.79
CA GLY A 71 3.25 12.05 30.97
C GLY A 71 1.95 11.25 30.90
N ILE A 72 1.67 10.62 29.79
CA ILE A 72 0.44 9.82 29.57
C ILE A 72 0.86 8.42 29.10
N PRO A 73 0.56 7.35 29.88
CA PRO A 73 0.91 5.99 29.51
C PRO A 73 0.23 5.60 28.16
N GLY A 74 1.02 5.11 27.21
CA GLY A 74 0.51 4.61 25.93
C GLY A 74 0.49 5.62 24.78
N VAL A 75 0.73 6.90 25.02
CA VAL A 75 0.88 7.90 23.95
C VAL A 75 2.26 7.77 23.34
N LYS A 76 2.30 7.43 22.04
CA LYS A 76 3.53 7.34 21.25
C LYS A 76 3.63 8.52 20.29
N PRO A 77 4.84 9.03 19.97
CA PRO A 77 5.01 10.16 19.05
C PRO A 77 4.43 9.97 17.64
N GLY A 78 4.23 8.72 17.22
CA GLY A 78 3.66 8.40 15.92
C GLY A 78 4.63 8.63 14.76
N LEU A 79 5.95 8.52 15.00
CA LEU A 79 6.97 8.68 13.94
C LEU A 79 6.73 7.75 12.75
N ALA A 80 6.27 6.54 13.01
CA ALA A 80 5.91 5.61 11.95
C ALA A 80 4.75 6.13 11.07
N ASN A 81 3.81 6.90 11.62
CA ASN A 81 2.73 7.49 10.85
C ASN A 81 3.22 8.57 9.86
N LEU A 82 4.34 9.24 10.14
CA LEU A 82 4.98 10.15 9.18
C LEU A 82 5.44 9.42 7.92
N VAL A 83 5.95 8.21 8.07
CA VAL A 83 6.35 7.37 6.92
C VAL A 83 5.12 6.93 6.13
N ILE A 84 4.04 6.56 6.82
CA ILE A 84 2.79 6.13 6.17
C ILE A 84 2.14 7.28 5.39
N ILE A 85 2.16 8.52 5.92
CA ILE A 85 1.63 9.67 5.17
C ILE A 85 2.49 9.97 3.92
N LEU A 86 3.82 9.88 4.02
CA LEU A 86 4.71 10.01 2.87
C LEU A 86 4.41 8.94 1.82
N ALA A 87 4.21 7.70 2.23
CA ALA A 87 3.80 6.62 1.34
C ALA A 87 2.44 6.92 0.68
N LEU A 88 1.46 7.44 1.43
CA LEU A 88 0.14 7.78 0.92
C LEU A 88 0.18 8.91 -0.12
N TYR A 89 1.07 9.88 0.04
CA TYR A 89 1.22 10.97 -0.92
C TYR A 89 2.00 10.56 -2.19
N ASN A 90 2.94 9.62 -2.07
CA ASN A 90 3.73 9.13 -3.19
C ASN A 90 3.11 7.94 -3.93
N MET A 91 2.20 7.20 -3.27
CA MET A 91 1.62 5.97 -3.79
C MET A 91 0.10 5.96 -3.59
N ASP A 92 -0.57 4.97 -4.18
CA ASP A 92 -2.01 4.77 -4.01
C ASP A 92 -2.35 4.25 -2.61
N PHE A 93 -3.59 4.51 -2.15
CA PHE A 93 -4.11 4.05 -0.85
C PHE A 93 -3.87 2.54 -0.60
N LYS A 94 -4.04 1.70 -1.63
CA LYS A 94 -3.85 0.25 -1.52
C LYS A 94 -2.43 -0.13 -1.10
N TYR A 95 -1.42 0.52 -1.67
CA TYR A 95 -0.01 0.27 -1.32
C TYR A 95 0.29 0.77 0.09
N SER A 96 -0.21 1.94 0.47
CA SER A 96 -0.03 2.50 1.81
C SER A 96 -0.70 1.64 2.88
N MET A 97 -1.89 1.08 2.60
CA MET A 97 -2.54 0.12 3.48
C MET A 97 -1.70 -1.15 3.64
N THR A 98 -1.17 -1.69 2.54
CA THR A 98 -0.29 -2.88 2.60
C THR A 98 0.97 -2.60 3.41
N ILE A 99 1.62 -1.45 3.20
CA ILE A 99 2.80 -1.03 3.97
C ILE A 99 2.48 -0.96 5.46
N ASN A 100 1.35 -0.33 5.80
CA ASN A 100 0.92 -0.18 7.19
C ASN A 100 0.61 -1.54 7.85
N LEU A 101 -0.08 -2.44 7.16
CA LEU A 101 -0.37 -3.79 7.65
C LEU A 101 0.92 -4.60 7.87
N VAL A 102 1.80 -4.64 6.87
CA VAL A 102 3.10 -5.35 6.97
C VAL A 102 3.90 -4.82 8.15
N ARG A 103 3.99 -3.50 8.32
CA ARG A 103 4.66 -2.88 9.47
C ARG A 103 4.05 -3.34 10.80
N ILE A 104 2.71 -3.32 10.93
CA ILE A 104 2.02 -3.69 12.17
C ILE A 104 2.26 -5.15 12.51
N PHE A 105 2.14 -6.05 11.52
CA PHE A 105 2.42 -7.47 11.72
C PHE A 105 3.87 -7.72 12.13
N LEU A 106 4.83 -7.16 11.42
CA LEU A 106 6.25 -7.34 11.73
C LEU A 106 6.61 -6.74 13.10
N SER A 107 6.13 -5.55 13.43
CA SER A 107 6.40 -4.94 14.75
C SER A 107 5.75 -5.72 15.88
N GLY A 108 4.56 -6.26 15.67
CA GLY A 108 3.87 -7.10 16.64
C GLY A 108 4.61 -8.41 16.93
N LEU A 109 5.13 -9.04 15.89
CA LEU A 109 5.88 -10.30 16.01
C LEU A 109 7.29 -10.09 16.61
N LEU A 110 7.95 -8.98 16.26
CA LEU A 110 9.35 -8.76 16.61
C LEU A 110 9.52 -8.07 17.99
N PHE A 111 8.66 -7.11 18.33
CA PHE A 111 8.93 -6.22 19.48
C PHE A 111 7.77 -6.05 20.46
N SER A 112 6.52 -6.06 19.98
CA SER A 112 5.40 -5.50 20.73
C SER A 112 4.43 -6.53 21.30
N GLY A 113 4.42 -7.75 20.74
CA GLY A 113 3.49 -8.80 21.11
C GLY A 113 2.09 -8.67 20.48
N VAL A 114 1.30 -9.73 20.61
CA VAL A 114 0.00 -9.88 19.91
C VAL A 114 -1.03 -8.83 20.34
N PHE A 115 -1.10 -8.48 21.61
CA PHE A 115 -2.04 -7.46 22.10
C PHE A 115 -1.73 -6.08 21.55
N ALA A 116 -0.46 -5.68 21.57
CA ALA A 116 -0.04 -4.41 20.97
C ALA A 116 -0.27 -4.37 19.46
N MET A 117 -0.19 -5.51 18.78
CA MET A 117 -0.54 -5.65 17.37
C MET A 117 -2.02 -5.34 17.11
N LEU A 118 -2.94 -5.85 17.95
CA LEU A 118 -4.37 -5.58 17.83
C LEU A 118 -4.69 -4.09 18.01
N TYR A 119 -4.09 -3.44 19.00
CA TYR A 119 -4.25 -1.99 19.19
C TYR A 119 -3.70 -1.20 18.02
N SER A 120 -2.51 -1.55 17.54
CA SER A 120 -1.89 -0.91 16.39
C SER A 120 -2.66 -1.12 15.10
N LEU A 121 -3.32 -2.27 14.94
CA LEU A 121 -4.13 -2.57 13.77
C LEU A 121 -5.36 -1.65 13.69
N SER A 122 -6.10 -1.52 14.79
CA SER A 122 -7.27 -0.64 14.85
C SER A 122 -6.89 0.82 14.62
N GLY A 123 -5.89 1.30 15.34
CA GLY A 123 -5.39 2.67 15.19
C GLY A 123 -4.83 2.94 13.78
N GLY A 124 -4.07 1.97 13.24
CA GLY A 124 -3.44 2.10 11.91
C GLY A 124 -4.45 2.12 10.77
N VAL A 125 -5.48 1.29 10.81
CA VAL A 125 -6.54 1.26 9.80
C VAL A 125 -7.39 2.53 9.87
N LEU A 126 -7.81 2.94 11.06
CA LEU A 126 -8.59 4.17 11.25
C LEU A 126 -7.81 5.40 10.81
N SER A 127 -6.57 5.56 11.26
CA SER A 127 -5.75 6.71 10.91
C SER A 127 -5.49 6.82 9.40
N LEU A 128 -5.18 5.71 8.74
CA LEU A 128 -4.95 5.70 7.30
C LEU A 128 -6.23 6.02 6.51
N THR A 129 -7.38 5.55 6.96
CA THR A 129 -8.68 5.86 6.36
C THR A 129 -8.96 7.37 6.45
N VAL A 130 -8.73 7.97 7.62
CA VAL A 130 -8.91 9.42 7.83
C VAL A 130 -7.90 10.22 7.00
N MET A 131 -6.62 9.80 6.95
CA MET A 131 -5.62 10.43 6.07
C MET A 131 -6.06 10.44 4.61
N TRP A 132 -6.60 9.32 4.13
CA TRP A 132 -7.06 9.21 2.76
C TRP A 132 -8.26 10.10 2.47
N LEU A 133 -9.23 10.18 3.39
CA LEU A 133 -10.40 11.05 3.28
C LEU A 133 -9.99 12.54 3.27
N LEU A 134 -9.10 12.94 4.17
CA LEU A 134 -8.60 14.30 4.25
C LEU A 134 -7.75 14.68 3.04
N LYS A 135 -6.91 13.77 2.56
CA LYS A 135 -6.16 13.95 1.32
C LYS A 135 -7.08 14.16 0.13
N LYS A 136 -8.18 13.40 0.03
CA LYS A 136 -9.15 13.53 -1.06
C LYS A 136 -9.92 14.86 -1.02
N SER A 137 -10.03 15.48 0.15
CA SER A 137 -10.71 16.78 0.32
C SER A 137 -9.90 17.95 -0.22
N ASP A 138 -8.58 17.78 -0.46
CA ASP A 138 -7.62 18.81 -0.92
C ASP A 138 -7.64 20.15 -0.13
N ARG A 139 -8.28 20.16 1.05
CA ARG A 139 -8.42 21.36 1.90
C ARG A 139 -7.38 21.45 3.01
N PHE A 140 -6.67 20.35 3.27
CA PHE A 140 -5.76 20.23 4.40
C PHE A 140 -4.32 20.12 3.91
N SER A 141 -3.41 20.82 4.59
CA SER A 141 -1.98 20.64 4.37
C SER A 141 -1.53 19.26 4.85
N MET A 142 -0.41 18.76 4.35
CA MET A 142 0.18 17.49 4.76
C MET A 142 0.38 17.41 6.29
N VAL A 143 0.73 18.53 6.93
CA VAL A 143 0.88 18.63 8.38
C VAL A 143 -0.46 18.43 9.09
N GLY A 144 -1.52 19.11 8.62
CA GLY A 144 -2.87 18.97 9.18
C GLY A 144 -3.40 17.52 9.06
N VAL A 145 -3.17 16.88 7.91
CA VAL A 145 -3.52 15.47 7.71
C VAL A 145 -2.74 14.56 8.67
N SER A 146 -1.45 14.84 8.90
CA SER A 146 -0.61 14.09 9.84
C SER A 146 -1.09 14.21 11.28
N MET A 147 -1.47 15.43 11.72
CA MET A 147 -2.00 15.66 13.06
C MET A 147 -3.33 14.95 13.29
N ALA A 148 -4.26 15.04 12.33
CA ALA A 148 -5.54 14.33 12.39
C ALA A 148 -5.33 12.80 12.43
N ALA A 149 -4.36 12.30 11.67
CA ALA A 149 -4.00 10.89 11.67
C ALA A 149 -3.46 10.42 13.03
N ALA A 150 -2.61 11.22 13.68
CA ALA A 150 -2.06 10.87 15.00
C ALA A 150 -3.18 10.79 16.05
N VAL A 151 -4.08 11.77 16.07
CA VAL A 151 -5.23 11.78 16.98
C VAL A 151 -6.14 10.57 16.72
N THR A 152 -6.45 10.30 15.46
CA THR A 152 -7.32 9.17 15.06
C THR A 152 -6.65 7.82 15.36
N HIS A 153 -5.34 7.72 15.23
CA HIS A 153 -4.60 6.53 15.57
C HIS A 153 -4.71 6.21 17.07
N ASN A 154 -4.48 7.20 17.92
CA ASN A 154 -4.61 7.07 19.38
C ASN A 154 -6.06 6.75 19.78
N LEU A 155 -7.04 7.40 19.14
CA LEU A 155 -8.45 7.11 19.37
C LEU A 155 -8.81 5.65 19.03
N GLY A 156 -8.30 5.14 17.90
CA GLY A 156 -8.51 3.75 17.49
C GLY A 156 -7.90 2.75 18.47
N GLN A 157 -6.71 3.04 18.98
CA GLN A 157 -6.08 2.23 20.03
C GLN A 157 -6.89 2.23 21.32
N LEU A 158 -7.37 3.41 21.74
CA LEU A 158 -8.16 3.57 22.95
C LEU A 158 -9.51 2.84 22.87
N LEU A 159 -10.17 2.85 21.70
CA LEU A 159 -11.41 2.11 21.46
C LEU A 159 -11.23 0.60 21.71
N VAL A 160 -10.17 0.02 21.17
CA VAL A 160 -9.89 -1.41 21.40
C VAL A 160 -9.46 -1.66 22.82
N ALA A 161 -8.66 -0.79 23.44
CA ALA A 161 -8.30 -0.91 24.85
C ALA A 161 -9.53 -0.90 25.74
N ALA A 162 -10.47 0.01 25.55
CA ALA A 162 -11.72 0.08 26.29
C ALA A 162 -12.59 -1.17 26.09
N ALA A 163 -12.64 -1.70 24.87
CA ALA A 163 -13.39 -2.91 24.56
C ALA A 163 -12.79 -4.16 25.23
N VAL A 164 -11.47 -4.27 25.27
CA VAL A 164 -10.75 -5.41 25.87
C VAL A 164 -10.86 -5.40 27.39
N VAL A 165 -10.76 -4.22 28.00
CA VAL A 165 -10.80 -4.08 29.48
C VAL A 165 -12.25 -4.04 29.99
N SER A 166 -13.25 -3.99 29.11
CA SER A 166 -14.69 -3.86 29.45
C SER A 166 -14.99 -2.66 30.37
N ASN A 167 -14.17 -1.64 30.33
CA ASN A 167 -14.23 -0.52 31.25
C ASN A 167 -14.22 0.82 30.52
N LEU A 168 -15.40 1.38 30.25
CA LEU A 168 -15.59 2.68 29.61
C LEU A 168 -14.92 3.85 30.39
N ARG A 169 -14.54 3.65 31.65
CA ARG A 169 -13.84 4.67 32.44
C ARG A 169 -12.46 5.06 31.87
N LEU A 170 -11.84 4.18 31.08
CA LEU A 170 -10.61 4.50 30.38
C LEU A 170 -10.77 5.69 29.41
N PHE A 171 -11.94 5.85 28.80
CA PHE A 171 -12.25 6.99 27.93
C PHE A 171 -12.27 8.35 28.65
N ILE A 172 -12.62 8.33 29.92
CA ILE A 172 -12.71 9.56 30.75
C ILE A 172 -11.34 9.96 31.26
N TYR A 173 -10.41 9.00 31.37
CA TYR A 173 -9.07 9.23 31.91
C TYR A 173 -8.07 9.72 30.88
N TYR A 174 -8.34 9.52 29.58
CA TYR A 174 -7.53 9.95 28.44
C TYR A 174 -8.11 11.18 27.73
#